data_f8933a27adc28a9b653447f75c6947a7
#
_entry.id   f8933a27adc28a9b653447f75c6947a7
#
_cell.length_a   1.000
_cell.length_b   1.000
_cell.length_c   1.000
_cell.angle_alpha   90.00
_cell.angle_beta   90.00
_cell.angle_gamma   90.00
#
_symmetry.space_group_name_H-M   'P 1'
#
loop_
_entity.id
_entity.type
_entity.pdbx_description
1 polymer ?
#
loop_
_entity_poly.entity_id
_entity_poly.type
_entity_poly.pdbx_seq_one_letter_code
_entity_poly.pdbx_strand_id
1 'polypeptide(L)'
;IPIENSSNGIVSDTIYSLSSYNLKIIAEVVVDVHHVLATTCESIKDIKKIYSKDIAFGQCQKFLDEFGLSDIEQIPVESTAKGAKLATQEPNSASICSSVAATMYSLPILFKNIEDNEDNKTRFFVISDFENAPSGDDKTSILVRLP
;
A
#
# COMPACT_ATOMS: atom_id res chain seq x y z
N ILE A 1 9.61 1.49 8.81
CA ILE A 1 9.97 1.33 7.39
C ILE A 1 9.55 -0.03 6.88
N PRO A 2 9.02 -0.16 5.66
CA PRO A 2 8.63 -1.44 5.08
C PRO A 2 9.89 -2.28 4.78
N ILE A 3 9.87 -3.56 5.09
CA ILE A 3 10.97 -4.48 4.81
C ILE A 3 10.61 -5.58 3.81
N GLU A 4 9.37 -6.02 3.86
CA GLU A 4 8.89 -7.13 3.04
C GLU A 4 7.38 -7.04 2.86
N ASN A 5 6.89 -7.43 1.68
CA ASN A 5 5.47 -7.60 1.42
C ASN A 5 5.24 -9.01 0.87
N SER A 6 4.17 -9.68 1.33
CA SER A 6 3.89 -11.07 0.95
C SER A 6 3.63 -11.27 -0.54
N SER A 7 3.15 -10.24 -1.25
CA SER A 7 2.86 -10.28 -2.69
C SER A 7 4.02 -9.78 -3.56
N ASN A 8 4.88 -8.90 -3.02
CA ASN A 8 5.91 -8.19 -3.80
C ASN A 8 7.34 -8.52 -3.35
N GLY A 9 7.50 -9.28 -2.26
CA GLY A 9 8.81 -9.67 -1.73
C GLY A 9 9.52 -8.56 -0.97
N ILE A 10 10.84 -8.63 -0.97
CA ILE A 10 11.74 -7.76 -0.20
C ILE A 10 11.77 -6.34 -0.77
N VAL A 11 11.77 -5.34 0.12
CA VAL A 11 11.94 -3.92 -0.23
C VAL A 11 13.44 -3.60 -0.25
N SER A 12 14.07 -3.75 -1.42
CA SER A 12 15.52 -3.63 -1.60
C SER A 12 16.08 -2.30 -1.12
N ASP A 13 15.38 -1.18 -1.39
CA ASP A 13 15.81 0.16 -0.96
C ASP A 13 15.93 0.27 0.56
N THR A 14 15.05 -0.42 1.30
CA THR A 14 15.11 -0.48 2.76
C THR A 14 16.36 -1.23 3.23
N ILE A 15 16.68 -2.38 2.61
CA ILE A 15 17.89 -3.16 2.94
C ILE A 15 19.15 -2.32 2.71
N TYR A 16 19.26 -1.66 1.55
CA TYR A 16 20.40 -0.78 1.25
C TYR A 16 20.51 0.38 2.25
N SER A 17 19.38 1.01 2.57
CA SER A 17 19.35 2.13 3.52
C SER A 17 19.77 1.69 4.92
N LEU A 18 19.29 0.55 5.42
CA LEU A 18 19.67 0.01 6.72
C LEU A 18 21.19 -0.24 6.83
N SER A 19 21.86 -0.62 5.70
CA SER A 19 23.31 -0.80 5.69
C SER A 19 24.10 0.51 5.78
N SER A 20 23.46 1.63 5.48
CA SER A 20 24.11 2.94 5.36
C SER A 20 23.92 3.84 6.58
N TYR A 21 22.94 3.54 7.43
CA TYR A 21 22.59 4.34 8.59
C TYR A 21 22.80 3.56 9.89
N ASN A 22 23.32 4.23 10.90
CA ASN A 22 23.49 3.64 12.25
C ASN A 22 22.20 3.73 13.05
N LEU A 23 21.14 3.08 12.54
CA LEU A 23 19.85 2.98 13.19
C LEU A 23 19.63 1.57 13.72
N LYS A 24 18.90 1.47 14.82
CA LYS A 24 18.57 0.20 15.49
C LYS A 24 17.15 -0.22 15.11
N ILE A 25 16.96 -1.50 14.87
CA ILE A 25 15.63 -2.11 14.76
C ILE A 25 15.18 -2.44 16.17
N ILE A 26 14.11 -1.80 16.62
CA ILE A 26 13.60 -1.94 17.99
C ILE A 26 12.31 -2.76 18.08
N ALA A 27 11.60 -2.93 16.97
CA ALA A 27 10.41 -3.77 16.89
C ALA A 27 10.09 -4.10 15.42
N GLU A 28 9.19 -5.06 15.23
CA GLU A 28 8.54 -5.30 13.94
C GLU A 28 7.02 -5.26 14.08
N VAL A 29 6.35 -4.85 13.01
CA VAL A 29 4.89 -4.82 12.91
C VAL A 29 4.48 -5.40 11.57
N VAL A 30 3.51 -6.30 11.58
CA VAL A 30 2.88 -6.84 10.38
C VAL A 30 1.52 -6.17 10.21
N VAL A 31 1.27 -5.63 9.03
CA VAL A 31 0.05 -4.90 8.70
C VAL A 31 -0.63 -5.58 7.51
N ASP A 32 -1.90 -5.91 7.64
CA ASP A 32 -2.71 -6.38 6.54
C ASP A 32 -2.93 -5.24 5.53
N VAL A 33 -2.78 -5.56 4.24
CA VAL A 33 -2.93 -4.60 3.15
C VAL A 33 -4.26 -4.84 2.46
N HIS A 34 -5.21 -3.95 2.69
CA HIS A 34 -6.50 -3.97 2.05
C HIS A 34 -6.68 -2.74 1.16
N HIS A 35 -7.25 -2.97 -0.01
CA HIS A 35 -7.58 -1.92 -0.95
C HIS A 35 -9.09 -1.69 -1.02
N VAL A 36 -9.47 -0.45 -1.28
CA VAL A 36 -10.86 -0.06 -1.53
C VAL A 36 -10.95 0.68 -2.85
N LEU A 37 -12.08 0.55 -3.55
CA LEU A 37 -12.45 1.48 -4.61
C LEU A 37 -13.29 2.59 -3.98
N ALA A 38 -12.78 3.81 -4.03
CA ALA A 38 -13.44 4.97 -3.46
C ALA A 38 -13.67 6.03 -4.55
N THR A 39 -14.85 6.65 -4.56
CA THR A 39 -15.28 7.60 -5.58
C THR A 39 -16.41 8.48 -5.09
N THR A 40 -16.58 9.65 -5.70
CA THR A 40 -17.76 10.50 -5.54
C THR A 40 -18.86 10.18 -6.55
N CYS A 41 -18.64 9.28 -7.50
CA CYS A 41 -19.64 8.85 -8.46
C CYS A 41 -20.76 8.06 -7.75
N GLU A 42 -22.00 8.25 -8.18
CA GLU A 42 -23.15 7.49 -7.67
C GLU A 42 -23.16 6.04 -8.20
N SER A 43 -22.57 5.82 -9.37
CA SER A 43 -22.48 4.51 -10.02
C SER A 43 -21.06 4.22 -10.50
N ILE A 44 -20.69 2.95 -10.43
CA ILE A 44 -19.43 2.44 -11.00
C ILE A 44 -19.31 2.74 -12.51
N LYS A 45 -20.44 2.80 -13.22
CA LYS A 45 -20.50 3.08 -14.66
C LYS A 45 -20.13 4.52 -15.02
N ASP A 46 -20.17 5.42 -14.05
CA ASP A 46 -19.82 6.83 -14.24
C ASP A 46 -18.32 7.08 -14.13
N ILE A 47 -17.56 6.09 -13.64
CA ILE A 47 -16.11 6.17 -13.50
C ILE A 47 -15.49 6.13 -14.90
N LYS A 48 -14.64 7.12 -15.21
CA LYS A 48 -13.90 7.24 -16.48
C LYS A 48 -12.39 7.12 -16.29
N LYS A 49 -11.90 7.36 -15.08
CA LYS A 49 -10.48 7.25 -14.73
C LYS A 49 -10.30 6.79 -13.28
N ILE A 50 -9.22 6.09 -13.03
CA ILE A 50 -8.88 5.57 -11.70
C ILE A 50 -7.45 6.00 -11.37
N TYR A 51 -7.28 6.62 -10.21
CA TYR A 51 -5.98 7.02 -9.66
C TYR A 51 -5.49 6.00 -8.65
N SER A 52 -4.26 5.56 -8.77
CA SER A 52 -3.60 4.74 -7.75
C SER A 52 -2.09 4.68 -7.96
N LYS A 53 -1.36 3.99 -7.08
CA LYS A 53 0.00 3.58 -7.33
C LYS A 53 0.00 2.38 -8.29
N ASP A 54 0.98 2.30 -9.21
CA ASP A 54 1.09 1.20 -10.19
C ASP A 54 0.86 -0.18 -9.60
N ILE A 55 1.51 -0.44 -8.47
CA ILE A 55 1.45 -1.74 -7.80
C ILE A 55 0.04 -2.11 -7.33
N ALA A 56 -0.77 -1.12 -6.96
CA ALA A 56 -2.13 -1.37 -6.47
C ALA A 56 -3.09 -1.76 -7.60
N PHE A 57 -2.88 -1.28 -8.82
CA PHE A 57 -3.62 -1.75 -9.99
C PHE A 57 -3.39 -3.25 -10.22
N GLY A 58 -2.11 -3.68 -10.21
CA GLY A 58 -1.76 -5.09 -10.36
C GLY A 58 -2.27 -5.98 -9.23
N GLN A 59 -2.49 -5.43 -8.04
CA GLN A 59 -3.03 -6.17 -6.88
C GLN A 59 -4.56 -6.27 -6.88
N CYS A 60 -5.26 -5.57 -7.76
CA CYS A 60 -6.72 -5.53 -7.86
C CYS A 60 -7.22 -5.89 -9.26
N GLN A 61 -6.43 -6.62 -10.04
CA GLN A 61 -6.73 -6.90 -11.44
C GLN A 61 -8.02 -7.69 -11.63
N LYS A 62 -8.26 -8.72 -10.81
CA LYS A 62 -9.50 -9.53 -10.89
C LYS A 62 -10.74 -8.68 -10.67
N PHE A 63 -10.69 -7.79 -9.68
CA PHE A 63 -11.79 -6.87 -9.40
C PHE A 63 -12.04 -5.93 -10.58
N LEU A 64 -10.98 -5.36 -11.17
CA LEU A 64 -11.10 -4.47 -12.32
C LEU A 64 -11.70 -5.17 -13.53
N ASP A 65 -11.31 -6.41 -13.79
CA ASP A 65 -11.84 -7.24 -14.88
C ASP A 65 -13.32 -7.59 -14.64
N GLU A 66 -13.67 -8.04 -13.44
CA GLU A 66 -15.03 -8.44 -13.08
C GLU A 66 -16.04 -7.30 -13.22
N PHE A 67 -15.64 -6.08 -12.85
CA PHE A 67 -16.52 -4.90 -12.87
C PHE A 67 -16.40 -4.07 -14.16
N GLY A 68 -15.63 -4.55 -15.16
CA GLY A 68 -15.46 -3.86 -16.44
C GLY A 68 -14.71 -2.53 -16.34
N LEU A 69 -13.78 -2.45 -15.39
CA LEU A 69 -12.94 -1.26 -15.13
C LEU A 69 -11.54 -1.37 -15.74
N SER A 70 -11.20 -2.51 -16.36
CA SER A 70 -9.85 -2.75 -16.93
C SER A 70 -9.55 -1.86 -18.12
N ASP A 71 -10.58 -1.48 -18.90
CA ASP A 71 -10.45 -0.60 -20.07
C ASP A 71 -10.54 0.90 -19.71
N ILE A 72 -10.78 1.23 -18.44
CA ILE A 72 -10.83 2.61 -17.98
C ILE A 72 -9.42 3.17 -17.81
N GLU A 73 -9.26 4.47 -18.06
CA GLU A 73 -7.98 5.15 -17.91
C GLU A 73 -7.42 4.97 -16.50
N GLN A 74 -6.32 4.21 -16.38
CA GLN A 74 -5.57 4.01 -15.14
C GLN A 74 -4.44 5.03 -15.06
N ILE A 75 -4.46 5.89 -14.05
CA ILE A 75 -3.50 6.98 -13.90
C ILE A 75 -2.60 6.71 -12.70
N PRO A 76 -1.33 6.31 -12.94
CA PRO A 76 -0.37 6.08 -11.89
C PRO A 76 -0.01 7.37 -11.16
N VAL A 77 0.07 7.28 -9.82
CA VAL A 77 0.49 8.38 -8.96
C VAL A 77 1.46 7.90 -7.89
N GLU A 78 2.15 8.82 -7.24
CA GLU A 78 3.23 8.53 -6.28
C GLU A 78 2.77 7.69 -5.08
N SER A 79 1.51 7.84 -4.67
CA SER A 79 0.92 7.09 -3.56
C SER A 79 -0.58 6.91 -3.73
N THR A 80 -1.13 5.85 -3.14
CA THR A 80 -2.58 5.62 -3.12
C THR A 80 -3.35 6.75 -2.41
N ALA A 81 -2.73 7.39 -1.41
CA ALA A 81 -3.30 8.56 -0.73
C ALA A 81 -3.39 9.78 -1.65
N LYS A 82 -2.38 10.00 -2.52
CA LYS A 82 -2.45 11.05 -3.55
C LYS A 82 -3.56 10.75 -4.55
N GLY A 83 -3.74 9.48 -4.93
CA GLY A 83 -4.86 9.04 -5.77
C GLY A 83 -6.21 9.39 -5.16
N ALA A 84 -6.41 9.09 -3.87
CA ALA A 84 -7.64 9.45 -3.16
C ALA A 84 -7.89 10.96 -3.16
N LYS A 85 -6.85 11.77 -2.93
CA LYS A 85 -6.95 13.23 -3.01
C LYS A 85 -7.37 13.71 -4.40
N LEU A 86 -6.78 13.19 -5.46
CA LEU A 86 -7.12 13.59 -6.83
C LEU A 86 -8.56 13.20 -7.19
N ALA A 87 -9.00 12.02 -6.77
CA ALA A 87 -10.35 11.56 -7.03
C ALA A 87 -11.45 12.42 -6.35
N THR A 88 -11.11 13.19 -5.30
CA THR A 88 -12.05 14.17 -4.73
C THR A 88 -12.14 15.47 -5.55
N GLN A 89 -11.16 15.74 -6.40
CA GLN A 89 -11.04 17.00 -7.14
C GLN A 89 -11.52 16.90 -8.58
N GLU A 90 -11.60 15.68 -9.12
CA GLU A 90 -11.95 15.44 -10.50
C GLU A 90 -13.25 14.67 -10.64
N PRO A 91 -14.18 15.15 -11.47
CA PRO A 91 -15.44 14.44 -11.72
C PRO A 91 -15.19 13.11 -12.46
N ASN A 92 -16.11 12.17 -12.30
CA ASN A 92 -16.08 10.87 -12.95
C ASN A 92 -14.77 10.08 -12.69
N SER A 93 -14.18 10.27 -11.53
CA SER A 93 -12.94 9.59 -11.15
C SER A 93 -13.10 8.76 -9.88
N ALA A 94 -12.23 7.78 -9.74
CA ALA A 94 -12.14 6.92 -8.57
C ALA A 94 -10.68 6.78 -8.12
N SER A 95 -10.47 6.21 -6.95
CA SER A 95 -9.16 5.80 -6.49
C SER A 95 -9.19 4.40 -5.92
N ILE A 96 -8.16 3.61 -6.25
CA ILE A 96 -7.80 2.43 -5.48
C ILE A 96 -6.84 2.88 -4.38
N CYS A 97 -7.27 2.79 -3.12
CA CYS A 97 -6.50 3.28 -1.97
C CYS A 97 -6.81 2.46 -0.71
N SER A 98 -6.17 2.81 0.41
CA SER A 98 -6.57 2.27 1.71
C SER A 98 -7.85 2.95 2.22
N SER A 99 -8.60 2.26 3.08
CA SER A 99 -9.78 2.84 3.74
C SER A 99 -9.43 4.07 4.57
N VAL A 100 -8.22 4.10 5.15
CA VAL A 100 -7.70 5.26 5.91
C VAL A 100 -7.53 6.47 4.99
N ALA A 101 -6.94 6.27 3.80
CA ALA A 101 -6.77 7.35 2.83
C ALA A 101 -8.11 7.87 2.31
N ALA A 102 -9.06 6.98 2.00
CA ALA A 102 -10.41 7.38 1.59
C ALA A 102 -11.10 8.22 2.67
N THR A 103 -11.03 7.79 3.94
CA THR A 103 -11.59 8.53 5.07
C THR A 103 -10.93 9.89 5.28
N MET A 104 -9.60 9.96 5.18
CA MET A 104 -8.82 11.21 5.35
C MET A 104 -9.25 12.30 4.35
N TYR A 105 -9.56 11.90 3.13
CA TYR A 105 -10.00 12.82 2.08
C TYR A 105 -11.52 12.88 1.92
N SER A 106 -12.28 12.27 2.83
CA SER A 106 -13.75 12.21 2.76
C SER A 106 -14.27 11.67 1.42
N LEU A 107 -13.52 10.74 0.81
CA LEU A 107 -13.89 10.09 -0.43
C LEU A 107 -14.75 8.85 -0.11
N PRO A 108 -16.01 8.79 -0.57
CA PRO A 108 -16.89 7.66 -0.28
C PRO A 108 -16.32 6.34 -0.80
N ILE A 109 -16.37 5.30 0.04
CA ILE A 109 -15.94 3.95 -0.32
C ILE A 109 -17.10 3.22 -0.98
N LEU A 110 -16.90 2.80 -2.24
CA LEU A 110 -17.90 2.05 -3.01
C LEU A 110 -17.73 0.53 -2.80
N PHE A 111 -16.49 0.03 -2.82
CA PHE A 111 -16.16 -1.38 -2.58
C PHE A 111 -14.97 -1.50 -1.63
N LYS A 112 -15.00 -2.54 -0.79
CA LYS A 112 -13.91 -2.88 0.14
C LYS A 112 -13.31 -4.22 -0.22
N ASN A 113 -12.04 -4.42 0.21
CA ASN A 113 -11.30 -5.67 0.06
C ASN A 113 -11.29 -6.11 -1.41
N ILE A 114 -10.83 -5.22 -2.29
CA ILE A 114 -10.80 -5.43 -3.74
C ILE A 114 -9.49 -6.05 -4.23
N GLU A 115 -8.56 -6.33 -3.32
CA GLU A 115 -7.29 -6.98 -3.63
C GLU A 115 -7.48 -8.43 -4.05
N ASP A 116 -6.65 -8.89 -5.00
CA ASP A 116 -6.66 -10.26 -5.54
C ASP A 116 -6.19 -11.32 -4.54
N ASN A 117 -5.39 -10.89 -3.55
CA ASN A 117 -4.83 -11.73 -2.50
C ASN A 117 -5.23 -11.18 -1.13
N GLU A 118 -6.16 -11.87 -0.47
CA GLU A 118 -6.66 -11.50 0.87
C GLU A 118 -5.57 -11.60 1.95
N ASP A 119 -4.53 -12.44 1.74
CA ASP A 119 -3.41 -12.61 2.66
C ASP A 119 -2.25 -11.61 2.40
N ASN A 120 -2.54 -10.49 1.72
CA ASN A 120 -1.53 -9.48 1.45
C ASN A 120 -1.12 -8.77 2.74
N LYS A 121 0.15 -8.93 3.15
CA LYS A 121 0.71 -8.36 4.39
C LYS A 121 2.02 -7.65 4.09
N THR A 122 2.22 -6.54 4.78
CA THR A 122 3.51 -5.85 4.78
C THR A 122 4.11 -5.89 6.17
N ARG A 123 5.35 -6.36 6.24
CA ARG A 123 6.17 -6.33 7.45
C ARG A 123 7.00 -5.06 7.49
N PHE A 124 6.92 -4.36 8.60
CA PHE A 124 7.64 -3.11 8.86
C PHE A 124 8.62 -3.31 10.01
N PHE A 125 9.79 -2.69 9.91
CA PHE A 125 10.67 -2.47 11.05
C PHE A 125 10.40 -1.11 11.67
N VAL A 126 10.33 -1.08 13.00
CA VAL A 126 10.40 0.17 13.78
C VAL A 126 11.87 0.43 14.04
N ILE A 127 12.34 1.59 13.60
CA ILE A 127 13.74 1.99 13.73
C ILE A 127 13.89 3.17 14.70
N SER A 128 14.99 3.21 15.42
CA SER A 128 15.32 4.26 16.37
C SER A 128 16.84 4.46 16.47
N ASP A 129 17.25 5.49 17.17
CA ASP A 129 18.65 5.77 17.58
C ASP A 129 19.03 5.11 18.92
N PHE A 130 18.06 4.56 19.65
CA PHE A 130 18.28 3.83 20.90
C PHE A 130 18.09 2.31 20.71
N GLU A 131 18.57 1.54 21.67
CA GLU A 131 18.37 0.08 21.74
C GLU A 131 17.33 -0.28 22.80
N ASN A 132 16.51 -1.29 22.51
CA ASN A 132 15.64 -1.90 23.52
C ASN A 132 16.46 -2.79 24.46
N ALA A 133 16.01 -2.89 25.71
CA ALA A 133 16.50 -3.92 26.61
C ALA A 133 16.02 -5.31 26.11
N PRO A 134 16.84 -6.38 26.29
CA PRO A 134 16.43 -7.73 25.96
C PRO A 134 15.12 -8.11 26.67
N SER A 135 14.18 -8.69 25.92
CA SER A 135 12.87 -9.14 26.43
C SER A 135 12.85 -10.63 26.77
N GLY A 136 13.79 -11.41 26.24
CA GLY A 136 13.79 -12.87 26.30
C GLY A 136 13.04 -13.52 25.12
N ASP A 137 12.32 -12.74 24.30
CA ASP A 137 11.69 -13.16 23.05
C ASP A 137 12.12 -12.19 21.94
N ASP A 138 13.41 -12.21 21.64
CA ASP A 138 14.06 -11.26 20.78
C ASP A 138 14.44 -11.90 19.44
N LYS A 139 14.43 -11.08 18.35
CA LYS A 139 14.94 -11.45 17.04
C LYS A 139 16.23 -10.69 16.74
N THR A 140 17.19 -11.37 16.13
CA THR A 140 18.39 -10.73 15.63
C THR A 140 18.37 -10.65 14.11
N SER A 141 18.56 -9.46 13.57
CA SER A 141 18.74 -9.25 12.14
C SER A 141 20.21 -9.15 11.79
N ILE A 142 20.66 -9.94 10.81
CA ILE A 142 22.05 -9.94 10.33
C ILE A 142 22.03 -9.52 8.87
N LEU A 143 22.74 -8.44 8.55
CA LEU A 143 22.97 -8.00 7.18
C LEU A 143 24.34 -8.48 6.73
N VAL A 144 24.38 -9.33 5.71
CA VAL A 144 25.63 -9.89 5.16
C VAL A 144 25.83 -9.35 3.75
N ARG A 145 26.98 -8.76 3.51
CA ARG A 145 27.42 -8.39 2.17
C ARG A 145 28.33 -9.51 1.63
N LEU A 146 27.86 -10.17 0.58
CA LEU A 146 28.67 -11.16 -0.13
C LEU A 146 29.68 -10.46 -1.06
N PRO A 147 30.88 -11.04 -1.23
CA PRO A 147 31.90 -10.49 -2.14
C PRO A 147 31.50 -10.56 -3.61
#